data_36e25b096f48982a122aa9a540e89623
#
_entry.id   36e25b096f48982a122aa9a540e89623
#
_cell.length_a   1.000
_cell.length_b   1.000
_cell.length_c   1.000
_cell.angle_alpha   90.00
_cell.angle_beta   90.00
_cell.angle_gamma   90.00
#
_symmetry.space_group_name_H-M   'P 1'
#
loop_
_entity.id
_entity.type
_entity.pdbx_description
1 polymer ?
#
loop_
_entity_poly.entity_id
_entity_poly.type
_entity_poly.pdbx_seq_one_letter_code
_entity_poly.pdbx_strand_id
1 'polypeptide(L)'
;MNPEERKESRAAAAATSRLGLALSGGGFRASFFHIGLLAQMAMLGLLRHVEVISTVSGGSIIGALYYLHVKRLLESKPDAEIEDQEYKAIVERIESEFLAAVQQNIRMRTFLDPRKNLRMALANYSRSDRIGELYDAYFYRPVLDAQRTTPIQMRELKIQPKGEREGFHPLKHNASRRAKVPIILINATSLNAGHNWRFEAARMGEPPREDRAFKEIDKNFRLRRPPSYGDIIVKQQDIELGLAVAASAGVPGIFNPLAISDLYPDGIRVQLVDGGVHDNQGIRGLLDVDCKRFVISDASGQMENEPDPGTGLLSVLPRSNTILMARVREEELFQLLERGSHPVAFLHTRRGLSATAISWIGPDGRPAEPPKVEREPEAPSESFQVAQRVQDLLSRIRTDLDSFTDVEAYSLMLDAYNMSRDELRQTHGIKDLIPASPTTDAPRWRFLTIAPWLLHPTPPYEKQLRVGGQLALKIFRLSPPVAAVTLTVLLVLLLGLGLLCREAIGSLLSLSFTVGKLLLVVILLLLLGLAPRLSRAFHLEALRRPSEFALRLLLRAIPSALASAFVWLHLTIFDRLFLRYGRLSHLGPPPA
;
A
#
# COMPACT_ATOMS: atom_id res chain seq x y z
N MET A 1 -45.46 4.76 -18.65
CA MET A 1 -44.46 3.77 -18.94
C MET A 1 -45.00 2.42 -18.49
N ASN A 2 -45.24 1.52 -19.46
CA ASN A 2 -45.74 0.16 -19.25
C ASN A 2 -44.81 -0.65 -18.34
N PRO A 3 -45.28 -1.65 -17.57
CA PRO A 3 -44.43 -2.55 -16.77
C PRO A 3 -43.30 -3.21 -17.58
N GLU A 4 -43.54 -3.55 -18.85
CA GLU A 4 -42.53 -4.08 -19.75
C GLU A 4 -41.48 -3.04 -20.16
N GLU A 5 -41.88 -1.85 -20.52
CA GLU A 5 -40.95 -0.72 -20.80
C GLU A 5 -40.09 -0.36 -19.57
N ARG A 6 -40.65 -0.49 -18.35
CA ARG A 6 -39.88 -0.34 -17.10
C ARG A 6 -38.88 -1.48 -16.90
N LYS A 7 -39.26 -2.70 -17.32
CA LYS A 7 -38.40 -3.87 -17.21
C LYS A 7 -37.26 -3.84 -18.23
N GLU A 8 -37.54 -3.41 -19.45
CA GLU A 8 -36.55 -3.18 -20.50
C GLU A 8 -35.62 -2.01 -20.19
N SER A 9 -36.16 -0.88 -19.70
CA SER A 9 -35.37 0.26 -19.25
C SER A 9 -34.48 -0.08 -18.05
N ARG A 10 -34.96 -0.89 -17.09
CA ARG A 10 -34.15 -1.42 -15.98
C ARG A 10 -33.10 -2.41 -16.45
N ALA A 11 -33.41 -3.27 -17.42
CA ALA A 11 -32.46 -4.22 -18.01
C ALA A 11 -31.37 -3.48 -18.81
N ALA A 12 -31.74 -2.46 -19.58
CA ALA A 12 -30.80 -1.60 -20.30
C ALA A 12 -29.92 -0.77 -19.33
N ALA A 13 -30.51 -0.20 -18.28
CA ALA A 13 -29.76 0.49 -17.23
C ALA A 13 -28.83 -0.45 -16.44
N ALA A 14 -29.25 -1.70 -16.21
CA ALA A 14 -28.40 -2.72 -15.58
C ALA A 14 -27.26 -3.14 -16.51
N ALA A 15 -27.48 -3.23 -17.82
CA ALA A 15 -26.44 -3.54 -18.81
C ALA A 15 -25.37 -2.43 -18.95
N THR A 16 -25.71 -1.18 -18.60
CA THR A 16 -24.77 -0.04 -18.63
C THR A 16 -24.11 0.25 -17.27
N SER A 17 -24.45 -0.50 -16.22
CA SER A 17 -23.97 -0.27 -14.86
C SER A 17 -22.62 -0.92 -14.62
N ARG A 18 -21.53 -0.14 -14.73
CA ARG A 18 -20.14 -0.61 -14.53
C ARG A 18 -19.88 -1.05 -13.10
N LEU A 19 -19.21 -2.22 -12.97
CA LEU A 19 -18.68 -2.70 -11.68
C LEU A 19 -17.27 -2.13 -11.46
N GLY A 20 -17.11 -1.34 -10.42
CA GLY A 20 -15.85 -0.82 -9.94
C GLY A 20 -15.34 -1.60 -8.74
N LEU A 21 -14.04 -1.87 -8.72
CA LEU A 21 -13.30 -2.46 -7.61
C LEU A 21 -12.33 -1.43 -7.06
N ALA A 22 -12.50 -1.04 -5.78
CA ALA A 22 -11.59 -0.16 -5.06
C ALA A 22 -10.72 -0.97 -4.10
N LEU A 23 -9.41 -0.79 -4.20
CA LEU A 23 -8.40 -1.43 -3.37
C LEU A 23 -7.62 -0.36 -2.60
N SER A 24 -7.87 -0.28 -1.30
CA SER A 24 -7.32 0.78 -0.44
C SER A 24 -5.82 0.67 -0.21
N GLY A 25 -5.24 1.76 0.31
CA GLY A 25 -3.91 1.76 0.90
C GLY A 25 -3.81 0.93 2.17
N GLY A 26 -2.57 0.78 2.68
CA GLY A 26 -2.28 0.06 3.92
C GLY A 26 -1.11 -0.92 3.81
N GLY A 27 -0.13 -0.65 2.96
CA GLY A 27 1.07 -1.48 2.77
C GLY A 27 0.75 -2.91 2.35
N PHE A 28 1.64 -3.84 2.64
CA PHE A 28 1.41 -5.25 2.31
C PHE A 28 0.27 -5.91 3.10
N ARG A 29 -0.10 -5.36 4.27
CA ARG A 29 -1.31 -5.80 4.98
C ARG A 29 -2.53 -5.70 4.07
N ALA A 30 -2.71 -4.54 3.44
CA ALA A 30 -3.81 -4.31 2.52
C ALA A 30 -3.71 -5.22 1.29
N SER A 31 -2.52 -5.39 0.73
CA SER A 31 -2.34 -6.27 -0.43
C SER A 31 -2.79 -7.71 -0.14
N PHE A 32 -2.41 -8.28 1.02
CA PHE A 32 -2.84 -9.63 1.40
C PHE A 32 -4.35 -9.73 1.65
N PHE A 33 -4.93 -8.74 2.31
CA PHE A 33 -6.39 -8.67 2.51
C PHE A 33 -7.12 -8.62 1.15
N HIS A 34 -6.63 -7.82 0.22
CA HIS A 34 -7.21 -7.72 -1.13
C HIS A 34 -7.10 -9.03 -1.92
N ILE A 35 -6.03 -9.83 -1.74
CA ILE A 35 -5.94 -11.17 -2.36
C ILE A 35 -7.08 -12.07 -1.86
N GLY A 36 -7.41 -12.03 -0.58
CA GLY A 36 -8.56 -12.79 -0.04
C GLY A 36 -9.89 -12.39 -0.68
N LEU A 37 -10.14 -11.08 -0.85
CA LEU A 37 -11.31 -10.61 -1.60
C LEU A 37 -11.29 -11.08 -3.06
N LEU A 38 -10.17 -10.93 -3.77
CA LEU A 38 -10.04 -11.39 -5.16
C LEU A 38 -10.31 -12.90 -5.28
N ALA A 39 -9.86 -13.70 -4.30
CA ALA A 39 -10.14 -15.13 -4.25
C ALA A 39 -11.64 -15.42 -4.10
N GLN A 40 -12.34 -14.71 -3.24
CA GLN A 40 -13.79 -14.87 -3.10
C GLN A 40 -14.56 -14.38 -4.34
N MET A 41 -14.14 -13.25 -4.93
CA MET A 41 -14.72 -12.78 -6.19
C MET A 41 -14.49 -13.78 -7.34
N ALA A 42 -13.34 -14.45 -7.40
CA ALA A 42 -13.06 -15.51 -8.36
C ALA A 42 -13.99 -16.71 -8.16
N MET A 43 -14.22 -17.14 -6.91
CA MET A 43 -15.14 -18.23 -6.58
C MET A 43 -16.60 -17.92 -6.96
N LEU A 44 -16.97 -16.65 -6.91
CA LEU A 44 -18.32 -16.18 -7.27
C LEU A 44 -18.48 -15.82 -8.75
N GLY A 45 -17.44 -15.95 -9.58
CA GLY A 45 -17.46 -15.56 -11.00
C GLY A 45 -17.56 -14.05 -11.23
N LEU A 46 -17.29 -13.24 -10.20
CA LEU A 46 -17.44 -11.77 -10.26
C LEU A 46 -16.27 -11.07 -10.96
N LEU A 47 -15.08 -11.67 -11.00
CA LEU A 47 -13.89 -11.00 -11.54
C LEU A 47 -14.01 -10.66 -13.04
N ARG A 48 -14.71 -11.47 -13.80
CA ARG A 48 -14.97 -11.21 -15.22
C ARG A 48 -15.81 -9.96 -15.49
N HIS A 49 -16.55 -9.49 -14.48
CA HIS A 49 -17.45 -8.34 -14.57
C HIS A 49 -16.79 -7.02 -14.17
N VAL A 50 -15.58 -7.06 -13.59
CA VAL A 50 -14.88 -5.85 -13.16
C VAL A 50 -14.45 -5.01 -14.35
N GLU A 51 -14.94 -3.77 -14.42
CA GLU A 51 -14.63 -2.83 -15.50
C GLU A 51 -13.64 -1.73 -15.10
N VAL A 52 -13.55 -1.41 -13.82
CA VAL A 52 -12.62 -0.41 -13.31
C VAL A 52 -11.98 -0.91 -12.02
N ILE A 53 -10.66 -0.81 -11.94
CA ILE A 53 -9.89 -1.12 -10.74
C ILE A 53 -9.21 0.16 -10.29
N SER A 54 -9.69 0.74 -9.18
CA SER A 54 -9.10 1.94 -8.57
C SER A 54 -8.26 1.55 -7.37
N THR A 55 -7.00 1.97 -7.34
CA THR A 55 -6.01 1.46 -6.39
C THR A 55 -5.23 2.57 -5.72
N VAL A 56 -4.83 2.32 -4.47
CA VAL A 56 -4.03 3.25 -3.66
C VAL A 56 -2.97 2.47 -2.90
N SER A 57 -1.72 2.93 -2.89
CA SER A 57 -0.63 2.42 -2.04
C SER A 57 -0.47 0.89 -2.12
N GLY A 58 -0.66 0.15 -1.02
CA GLY A 58 -0.64 -1.32 -1.00
C GLY A 58 -1.65 -1.96 -1.97
N GLY A 59 -2.82 -1.32 -2.16
CA GLY A 59 -3.79 -1.71 -3.18
C GLY A 59 -3.25 -1.55 -4.60
N SER A 60 -2.40 -0.54 -4.86
CA SER A 60 -1.77 -0.35 -6.16
C SER A 60 -0.73 -1.44 -6.45
N ILE A 61 -0.01 -1.93 -5.43
CA ILE A 61 0.98 -2.99 -5.60
C ILE A 61 0.30 -4.27 -6.09
N ILE A 62 -0.76 -4.72 -5.42
CA ILE A 62 -1.48 -5.94 -5.80
C ILE A 62 -2.40 -5.74 -7.00
N GLY A 63 -3.04 -4.56 -7.12
CA GLY A 63 -3.93 -4.24 -8.23
C GLY A 63 -3.22 -4.22 -9.58
N ALA A 64 -1.99 -3.69 -9.63
CA ALA A 64 -1.16 -3.73 -10.83
C ALA A 64 -0.74 -5.16 -11.20
N LEU A 65 -0.37 -5.98 -10.20
CA LEU A 65 -0.04 -7.39 -10.42
C LEU A 65 -1.24 -8.16 -10.98
N TYR A 66 -2.41 -8.03 -10.37
CA TYR A 66 -3.65 -8.65 -10.84
C TYR A 66 -3.99 -8.19 -12.26
N TYR A 67 -3.91 -6.89 -12.52
CA TYR A 67 -4.18 -6.32 -13.84
C TYR A 67 -3.28 -6.91 -14.94
N LEU A 68 -1.99 -7.09 -14.68
CA LEU A 68 -1.05 -7.70 -15.63
C LEU A 68 -1.41 -9.15 -15.97
N HIS A 69 -1.84 -9.95 -14.97
CA HIS A 69 -2.31 -11.30 -15.23
C HIS A 69 -3.59 -11.32 -16.05
N VAL A 70 -4.55 -10.43 -15.75
CA VAL A 70 -5.80 -10.28 -16.53
C VAL A 70 -5.49 -9.82 -17.95
N LYS A 71 -4.55 -8.87 -18.13
CA LYS A 71 -4.09 -8.46 -19.47
C LYS A 71 -3.62 -9.66 -20.30
N ARG A 72 -2.75 -10.50 -19.73
CA ARG A 72 -2.26 -11.72 -20.41
C ARG A 72 -3.40 -12.65 -20.80
N LEU A 73 -4.37 -12.86 -19.92
CA LEU A 73 -5.54 -13.69 -20.19
C LEU A 73 -6.34 -13.14 -21.38
N LEU A 74 -6.73 -11.86 -21.30
CA LEU A 74 -7.58 -11.23 -22.31
C LEU A 74 -6.91 -11.12 -23.69
N GLU A 75 -5.59 -11.02 -23.73
CA GLU A 75 -4.80 -10.97 -24.98
C GLU A 75 -4.46 -12.37 -25.53
N SER A 76 -4.55 -13.42 -24.69
CA SER A 76 -4.25 -14.79 -25.12
C SER A 76 -5.43 -15.55 -25.66
N LYS A 77 -6.66 -15.26 -25.20
CA LYS A 77 -7.90 -15.98 -25.54
C LYS A 77 -9.00 -15.07 -26.05
N PRO A 78 -9.83 -15.52 -27.04
CA PRO A 78 -11.05 -14.82 -27.42
C PRO A 78 -12.07 -14.81 -26.25
N ASP A 79 -12.94 -13.79 -26.23
CA ASP A 79 -13.92 -13.58 -25.15
C ASP A 79 -14.80 -14.83 -24.87
N ALA A 80 -15.22 -15.53 -25.90
CA ALA A 80 -16.08 -16.73 -25.77
C ALA A 80 -15.40 -17.92 -25.09
N GLU A 81 -14.06 -17.97 -25.10
CA GLU A 81 -13.25 -19.05 -24.52
C GLU A 81 -12.75 -18.73 -23.09
N ILE A 82 -13.04 -17.54 -22.57
CA ILE A 82 -12.62 -17.13 -21.23
C ILE A 82 -13.67 -17.62 -20.22
N GLU A 83 -13.23 -18.47 -19.29
CA GLU A 83 -14.05 -19.04 -18.23
C GLU A 83 -13.65 -18.49 -16.86
N ASP A 84 -14.46 -18.74 -15.82
CA ASP A 84 -14.16 -18.30 -14.45
C ASP A 84 -12.97 -19.05 -13.84
N GLN A 85 -12.68 -20.25 -14.36
CA GLN A 85 -11.53 -21.03 -13.91
C GLN A 85 -10.19 -20.35 -14.19
N GLU A 86 -10.07 -19.58 -15.29
CA GLU A 86 -8.85 -18.81 -15.55
C GLU A 86 -8.63 -17.70 -14.52
N TYR A 87 -9.70 -17.04 -14.07
CA TYR A 87 -9.60 -16.03 -13.01
C TYR A 87 -9.20 -16.67 -11.67
N LYS A 88 -9.72 -17.87 -11.36
CA LYS A 88 -9.25 -18.62 -10.17
C LYS A 88 -7.76 -18.95 -10.27
N ALA A 89 -7.32 -19.47 -11.41
CA ALA A 89 -5.91 -19.80 -11.62
C ALA A 89 -5.00 -18.56 -11.53
N ILE A 90 -5.46 -17.38 -11.97
CA ILE A 90 -4.75 -16.12 -11.79
C ILE A 90 -4.56 -15.83 -10.29
N VAL A 91 -5.61 -15.90 -9.49
CA VAL A 91 -5.51 -15.57 -8.05
C VAL A 91 -4.70 -16.62 -7.29
N GLU A 92 -4.80 -17.92 -7.62
CA GLU A 92 -3.94 -18.98 -7.06
C GLU A 92 -2.45 -18.69 -7.31
N ARG A 93 -2.13 -18.23 -8.51
CA ARG A 93 -0.76 -17.83 -8.85
C ARG A 93 -0.32 -16.60 -8.06
N ILE A 94 -1.17 -15.58 -8.00
CA ILE A 94 -0.89 -14.34 -7.25
C ILE A 94 -0.64 -14.63 -5.78
N GLU A 95 -1.44 -15.49 -5.14
CA GLU A 95 -1.25 -15.88 -3.74
C GLU A 95 0.20 -16.31 -3.45
N SER A 96 0.74 -17.20 -4.29
CA SER A 96 2.08 -17.74 -4.10
C SER A 96 3.20 -16.78 -4.55
N GLU A 97 3.05 -16.14 -5.71
CA GLU A 97 4.04 -15.23 -6.27
C GLU A 97 4.19 -13.97 -5.41
N PHE A 98 3.05 -13.40 -4.96
CA PHE A 98 3.06 -12.21 -4.14
C PHE A 98 3.70 -12.45 -2.77
N LEU A 99 3.33 -13.53 -2.08
CA LEU A 99 3.94 -13.87 -0.79
C LEU A 99 5.44 -14.10 -0.93
N ALA A 100 5.89 -14.85 -1.95
CA ALA A 100 7.31 -15.09 -2.20
C ALA A 100 8.09 -13.79 -2.46
N ALA A 101 7.50 -12.83 -3.19
CA ALA A 101 8.10 -11.53 -3.45
C ALA A 101 8.16 -10.65 -2.19
N VAL A 102 7.09 -10.61 -1.39
CA VAL A 102 7.05 -9.86 -0.11
C VAL A 102 8.09 -10.42 0.87
N GLN A 103 8.29 -11.73 0.91
CA GLN A 103 9.30 -12.39 1.75
C GLN A 103 10.74 -12.06 1.34
N GLN A 104 10.96 -11.40 0.21
CA GLN A 104 12.26 -10.80 -0.13
C GLN A 104 12.57 -9.52 0.66
N ASN A 105 11.61 -8.99 1.43
CA ASN A 105 11.74 -7.76 2.24
C ASN A 105 12.12 -6.54 1.40
N ILE A 106 11.18 -6.09 0.57
CA ILE A 106 11.38 -5.00 -0.39
C ILE A 106 11.88 -3.72 0.29
N ARG A 107 11.33 -3.40 1.48
CA ARG A 107 11.75 -2.23 2.26
C ARG A 107 13.24 -2.26 2.59
N MET A 108 13.74 -3.37 3.13
CA MET A 108 15.15 -3.47 3.50
C MET A 108 16.04 -3.55 2.26
N ARG A 109 15.61 -4.22 1.19
CA ARG A 109 16.35 -4.27 -0.08
C ARG A 109 16.54 -2.91 -0.75
N THR A 110 15.72 -1.93 -0.43
CA THR A 110 15.91 -0.55 -0.88
C THR A 110 17.30 -0.04 -0.50
N PHE A 111 17.85 -0.46 0.66
CA PHE A 111 19.15 -0.01 1.18
C PHE A 111 20.27 -1.05 1.06
N LEU A 112 20.02 -2.20 0.42
CA LEU A 112 21.01 -3.28 0.32
C LEU A 112 22.19 -2.94 -0.58
N ASP A 113 21.98 -2.20 -1.66
CA ASP A 113 23.01 -1.86 -2.65
C ASP A 113 23.69 -0.53 -2.27
N PRO A 114 25.00 -0.54 -1.90
CA PRO A 114 25.72 0.67 -1.50
C PRO A 114 25.85 1.69 -2.63
N ARG A 115 25.89 1.25 -3.90
CA ARG A 115 25.95 2.15 -5.08
C ARG A 115 24.62 2.90 -5.23
N LYS A 116 23.50 2.21 -5.05
CA LYS A 116 22.16 2.82 -5.08
C LYS A 116 21.95 3.76 -3.89
N ASN A 117 22.43 3.39 -2.69
CA ASN A 117 22.41 4.25 -1.52
C ASN A 117 23.18 5.55 -1.76
N LEU A 118 24.37 5.45 -2.37
CA LEU A 118 25.15 6.63 -2.74
C LEU A 118 24.40 7.48 -3.77
N ARG A 119 23.77 6.84 -4.77
CA ARG A 119 22.98 7.53 -5.79
C ARG A 119 21.75 8.23 -5.17
N MET A 120 21.08 7.62 -4.18
CA MET A 120 19.98 8.25 -3.43
C MET A 120 20.41 9.51 -2.64
N ALA A 121 21.71 9.66 -2.39
CA ALA A 121 22.25 10.88 -1.80
C ALA A 121 22.39 12.03 -2.81
N LEU A 122 22.21 11.80 -4.11
CA LEU A 122 22.23 12.79 -5.18
C LEU A 122 20.81 13.28 -5.50
N ALA A 123 20.73 14.44 -6.19
CA ALA A 123 19.44 15.13 -6.39
C ALA A 123 18.45 14.44 -7.33
N ASN A 124 18.92 13.51 -8.18
CA ASN A 124 18.14 12.96 -9.29
C ASN A 124 17.71 11.50 -9.10
N TYR A 125 17.82 10.97 -7.89
CA TYR A 125 17.43 9.61 -7.58
C TYR A 125 17.06 9.51 -6.09
N SER A 126 15.91 8.94 -5.80
CA SER A 126 15.33 8.91 -4.47
C SER A 126 15.02 7.49 -3.99
N ARG A 127 14.53 7.35 -2.76
CA ARG A 127 13.99 6.09 -2.26
C ARG A 127 12.77 5.63 -3.05
N SER A 128 11.96 6.55 -3.54
CA SER A 128 10.79 6.23 -4.36
C SER A 128 11.17 5.66 -5.71
N ASP A 129 12.23 6.18 -6.35
CA ASP A 129 12.78 5.59 -7.57
C ASP A 129 13.29 4.18 -7.30
N ARG A 130 14.04 3.99 -6.20
CA ARG A 130 14.60 2.68 -5.87
C ARG A 130 13.53 1.63 -5.55
N ILE A 131 12.48 1.98 -4.83
CA ILE A 131 11.41 1.04 -4.51
C ILE A 131 10.58 0.69 -5.76
N GLY A 132 10.39 1.65 -6.68
CA GLY A 132 9.77 1.41 -7.99
C GLY A 132 10.53 0.38 -8.82
N GLU A 133 11.87 0.48 -8.88
CA GLU A 133 12.73 -0.54 -9.50
C GLU A 133 12.53 -1.94 -8.87
N LEU A 134 12.37 -2.00 -7.55
CA LEU A 134 12.16 -3.27 -6.84
C LEU A 134 10.74 -3.83 -7.08
N TYR A 135 9.72 -2.98 -7.11
CA TYR A 135 8.36 -3.43 -7.47
C TYR A 135 8.32 -4.04 -8.86
N ASP A 136 8.94 -3.37 -9.82
CA ASP A 136 9.03 -3.88 -11.18
C ASP A 136 9.77 -5.23 -11.23
N ALA A 137 10.92 -5.33 -10.55
CA ALA A 137 11.77 -6.52 -10.56
C ALA A 137 11.14 -7.74 -9.87
N TYR A 138 10.43 -7.54 -8.76
CA TYR A 138 9.93 -8.64 -7.94
C TYR A 138 8.46 -8.98 -8.19
N PHE A 139 7.62 -8.02 -8.61
CA PHE A 139 6.19 -8.25 -8.80
C PHE A 139 5.78 -8.25 -10.27
N TYR A 140 6.32 -7.35 -11.12
CA TYR A 140 5.67 -7.08 -12.41
C TYR A 140 6.36 -7.74 -13.60
N ARG A 141 7.66 -7.55 -13.79
CA ARG A 141 8.39 -8.14 -14.93
C ARG A 141 8.21 -9.64 -15.08
N PRO A 142 8.28 -10.45 -13.98
CA PRO A 142 8.14 -11.89 -14.10
C PRO A 142 6.78 -12.35 -14.66
N VAL A 143 5.73 -11.49 -14.54
CA VAL A 143 4.40 -11.80 -15.08
C VAL A 143 4.38 -11.79 -16.59
N LEU A 144 5.01 -10.81 -17.23
CA LEU A 144 5.03 -10.69 -18.70
C LEU A 144 6.04 -11.63 -19.32
N ASP A 145 7.27 -11.61 -18.83
CA ASP A 145 8.35 -12.48 -19.28
C ASP A 145 9.41 -12.60 -18.18
N ALA A 146 9.70 -13.83 -17.76
CA ALA A 146 10.68 -14.13 -16.73
C ALA A 146 12.12 -13.70 -17.11
N GLN A 147 12.41 -13.54 -18.41
CA GLN A 147 13.71 -13.11 -18.93
C GLN A 147 13.79 -11.60 -19.21
N ARG A 148 12.68 -10.88 -19.05
CA ARG A 148 12.62 -9.45 -19.31
C ARG A 148 13.54 -8.67 -18.38
N THR A 149 14.43 -7.86 -18.94
CA THR A 149 15.36 -6.98 -18.20
C THR A 149 14.90 -5.53 -18.15
N THR A 150 14.08 -5.10 -19.13
CA THR A 150 13.57 -3.73 -19.20
C THR A 150 12.32 -3.54 -18.34
N PRO A 151 12.18 -2.40 -17.63
CA PRO A 151 10.98 -2.09 -16.86
C PRO A 151 9.70 -2.09 -17.72
N ILE A 152 8.57 -2.39 -17.09
CA ILE A 152 7.26 -2.28 -17.75
C ILE A 152 6.84 -0.82 -17.74
N GLN A 153 6.44 -0.30 -18.89
CA GLN A 153 5.97 1.08 -19.02
C GLN A 153 4.46 1.17 -18.90
N MET A 154 3.95 2.29 -18.38
CA MET A 154 2.50 2.51 -18.22
C MET A 154 1.73 2.35 -19.52
N ARG A 155 2.28 2.81 -20.64
CA ARG A 155 1.66 2.67 -21.98
C ARG A 155 1.52 1.22 -22.44
N GLU A 156 2.35 0.28 -21.94
CA GLU A 156 2.25 -1.15 -22.23
C GLU A 156 1.05 -1.81 -21.51
N LEU A 157 0.45 -1.15 -20.54
CA LEU A 157 -0.73 -1.66 -19.83
C LEU A 157 -2.00 -1.64 -20.67
N LYS A 158 -2.02 -0.95 -21.81
CA LYS A 158 -3.16 -0.99 -22.72
C LYS A 158 -3.46 -2.43 -23.12
N ILE A 159 -4.69 -2.87 -22.92
CA ILE A 159 -5.14 -4.20 -23.29
C ILE A 159 -5.74 -4.15 -24.69
N GLN A 160 -5.23 -4.99 -25.59
CA GLN A 160 -5.85 -5.27 -26.87
C GLN A 160 -6.39 -6.71 -26.84
N PRO A 161 -7.69 -6.92 -26.54
CA PRO A 161 -8.22 -8.26 -26.37
C PRO A 161 -8.13 -9.07 -27.66
N LYS A 162 -7.85 -10.37 -27.53
CA LYS A 162 -7.74 -11.27 -28.68
C LYS A 162 -9.08 -11.37 -29.43
N GLY A 163 -9.04 -11.22 -30.73
CA GLY A 163 -10.22 -11.28 -31.60
C GLY A 163 -10.99 -9.96 -31.70
N GLU A 164 -10.62 -8.93 -30.96
CA GLU A 164 -11.23 -7.61 -31.04
C GLU A 164 -10.52 -6.74 -32.09
N ARG A 165 -11.27 -5.80 -32.67
CA ARG A 165 -10.73 -4.82 -33.61
C ARG A 165 -9.61 -4.00 -32.99
N GLU A 166 -8.67 -3.58 -33.80
CA GLU A 166 -7.63 -2.63 -33.41
C GLU A 166 -8.24 -1.33 -32.85
N GLY A 167 -7.61 -0.77 -31.83
CA GLY A 167 -8.13 0.43 -31.16
C GLY A 167 -9.28 0.17 -30.18
N PHE A 168 -9.37 -1.05 -29.64
CA PHE A 168 -10.35 -1.37 -28.57
C PHE A 168 -10.25 -0.37 -27.42
N HIS A 169 -11.42 0.12 -26.98
CA HIS A 169 -11.54 1.08 -25.86
C HIS A 169 -12.54 0.55 -24.83
N PRO A 170 -12.13 0.26 -23.57
CA PRO A 170 -13.00 -0.38 -22.59
C PRO A 170 -14.32 0.34 -22.35
N LEU A 171 -14.30 1.67 -22.19
CA LEU A 171 -15.52 2.48 -21.94
C LEU A 171 -16.55 2.41 -23.09
N LYS A 172 -16.13 2.06 -24.30
CA LYS A 172 -17.00 2.04 -25.48
C LYS A 172 -17.39 0.65 -25.91
N HIS A 173 -16.51 -0.34 -25.70
CA HIS A 173 -16.65 -1.65 -26.35
C HIS A 173 -16.86 -2.79 -25.36
N ASN A 174 -16.85 -2.53 -24.05
CA ASN A 174 -17.08 -3.56 -23.04
C ASN A 174 -18.51 -4.11 -23.01
N ALA A 175 -19.51 -3.35 -23.49
CA ALA A 175 -20.92 -3.68 -23.28
C ALA A 175 -21.28 -5.11 -23.73
N SER A 176 -20.80 -5.55 -24.90
CA SER A 176 -21.08 -6.85 -25.50
C SER A 176 -20.21 -7.99 -24.97
N ARG A 177 -19.13 -7.72 -24.23
CA ARG A 177 -18.19 -8.72 -23.77
C ARG A 177 -18.69 -9.48 -22.54
N ARG A 178 -18.41 -10.77 -22.46
CA ARG A 178 -18.64 -11.61 -21.28
C ARG A 178 -17.54 -11.37 -20.25
N ALA A 179 -16.28 -11.36 -20.68
CA ALA A 179 -15.13 -11.01 -19.86
C ALA A 179 -14.76 -9.54 -20.13
N LYS A 180 -15.07 -8.68 -19.17
CA LYS A 180 -14.82 -7.24 -19.28
C LYS A 180 -13.33 -6.94 -19.29
N VAL A 181 -12.93 -5.92 -20.05
CA VAL A 181 -11.57 -5.37 -20.07
C VAL A 181 -11.50 -4.28 -19.01
N PRO A 182 -10.76 -4.47 -17.93
CA PRO A 182 -10.70 -3.47 -16.86
C PRO A 182 -9.85 -2.26 -17.26
N ILE A 183 -10.18 -1.11 -16.66
CA ILE A 183 -9.34 0.09 -16.63
C ILE A 183 -8.67 0.12 -15.27
N ILE A 184 -7.34 0.27 -15.23
CA ILE A 184 -6.62 0.47 -13.97
C ILE A 184 -6.40 1.97 -13.71
N LEU A 185 -6.68 2.39 -12.48
CA LEU A 185 -6.44 3.72 -11.95
C LEU A 185 -5.47 3.61 -10.77
N ILE A 186 -4.22 3.99 -10.96
CA ILE A 186 -3.21 4.05 -9.90
C ILE A 186 -3.22 5.49 -9.38
N ASN A 187 -3.73 5.69 -8.15
CA ASN A 187 -3.93 7.01 -7.58
C ASN A 187 -2.72 7.45 -6.75
N ALA A 188 -2.28 8.67 -6.96
CA ALA A 188 -1.29 9.40 -6.16
C ALA A 188 -1.83 10.79 -5.82
N THR A 189 -1.13 11.54 -4.97
CA THR A 189 -1.51 12.91 -4.60
C THR A 189 -0.46 13.90 -5.07
N SER A 190 -0.88 14.95 -5.79
CA SER A 190 -0.01 16.06 -6.21
C SER A 190 0.17 17.05 -5.07
N LEU A 191 1.42 17.26 -4.63
CA LEU A 191 1.75 18.31 -3.65
C LEU A 191 1.67 19.72 -4.24
N ASN A 192 1.68 19.85 -5.56
CA ASN A 192 1.65 21.15 -6.24
C ASN A 192 0.30 21.84 -6.08
N ALA A 193 -0.79 21.07 -6.17
CA ALA A 193 -2.14 21.61 -6.18
C ALA A 193 -3.08 20.96 -5.15
N GLY A 194 -2.63 19.91 -4.46
CA GLY A 194 -3.46 19.15 -3.51
C GLY A 194 -4.48 18.23 -4.17
N HIS A 195 -4.40 18.03 -5.47
CA HIS A 195 -5.34 17.22 -6.23
C HIS A 195 -4.89 15.77 -6.38
N ASN A 196 -5.85 14.88 -6.67
CA ASN A 196 -5.57 13.52 -7.09
C ASN A 196 -4.78 13.54 -8.41
N TRP A 197 -3.74 12.69 -8.47
CA TRP A 197 -2.99 12.40 -9.69
C TRP A 197 -3.20 10.94 -10.05
N ARG A 198 -3.52 10.65 -11.29
CA ARG A 198 -3.73 9.28 -11.75
C ARG A 198 -2.77 8.86 -12.83
N PHE A 199 -2.32 7.63 -12.71
CA PHE A 199 -1.66 6.91 -13.79
C PHE A 199 -2.65 5.88 -14.35
N GLU A 200 -2.91 5.97 -15.64
CA GLU A 200 -3.76 5.07 -16.43
C GLU A 200 -2.92 4.46 -17.56
N ALA A 201 -3.38 3.41 -18.22
CA ALA A 201 -2.68 2.81 -19.36
C ALA A 201 -2.47 3.77 -20.55
N ALA A 202 -3.34 4.75 -20.72
CA ALA A 202 -3.29 5.68 -21.84
C ALA A 202 -2.65 7.03 -21.51
N ARG A 203 -2.67 7.46 -20.25
CA ARG A 203 -2.34 8.82 -19.83
C ARG A 203 -2.07 8.93 -18.34
N MET A 204 -1.52 10.07 -17.89
CA MET A 204 -1.35 10.42 -16.48
C MET A 204 -1.72 11.89 -16.24
N GLY A 205 -1.98 12.25 -15.00
CA GLY A 205 -2.24 13.63 -14.60
C GLY A 205 -3.49 13.80 -13.72
N GLU A 206 -3.82 15.04 -13.41
CA GLU A 206 -5.00 15.37 -12.62
C GLU A 206 -6.29 15.10 -13.43
N PRO A 207 -7.25 14.29 -12.92
CA PRO A 207 -8.52 14.08 -13.59
C PRO A 207 -9.29 15.39 -13.74
N PRO A 208 -9.97 15.63 -14.87
CA PRO A 208 -10.82 16.79 -15.00
C PRO A 208 -11.97 16.72 -13.99
N ARG A 209 -12.30 17.87 -13.40
CA ARG A 209 -13.48 18.02 -12.54
C ARG A 209 -14.35 19.11 -13.11
N GLU A 210 -15.58 18.74 -13.44
CA GLU A 210 -16.54 19.61 -14.10
C GLU A 210 -17.74 19.97 -13.21
N ASP A 211 -17.82 19.37 -12.02
CA ASP A 211 -18.90 19.65 -11.08
C ASP A 211 -18.89 21.12 -10.61
N ARG A 212 -20.10 21.70 -10.51
CA ARG A 212 -20.28 23.11 -10.17
C ARG A 212 -19.69 23.44 -8.79
N ALA A 213 -19.93 22.57 -7.80
CA ALA A 213 -19.46 22.81 -6.43
C ALA A 213 -17.94 22.94 -6.40
N PHE A 214 -17.24 22.07 -7.12
CA PHE A 214 -15.79 22.12 -7.21
C PHE A 214 -15.30 23.42 -7.88
N LYS A 215 -15.91 23.83 -8.98
CA LYS A 215 -15.57 25.08 -9.69
C LYS A 215 -15.77 26.33 -8.83
N GLU A 216 -16.73 26.31 -7.91
CA GLU A 216 -16.99 27.42 -6.99
C GLU A 216 -16.03 27.44 -5.80
N ILE A 217 -15.62 26.29 -5.28
CA ILE A 217 -14.83 26.16 -4.04
C ILE A 217 -13.33 26.24 -4.34
N ASP A 218 -12.85 25.49 -5.34
CA ASP A 218 -11.43 25.39 -5.65
C ASP A 218 -10.99 26.40 -6.71
N LYS A 219 -10.15 27.34 -6.30
CA LYS A 219 -9.58 28.40 -7.18
C LYS A 219 -8.09 28.19 -7.42
N ASN A 220 -7.51 27.04 -7.01
CA ASN A 220 -6.13 26.72 -7.27
C ASN A 220 -5.89 26.44 -8.76
N PHE A 221 -4.62 26.54 -9.19
CA PHE A 221 -4.27 26.13 -10.55
C PHE A 221 -4.39 24.61 -10.68
N ARG A 222 -4.66 24.16 -11.89
CA ARG A 222 -4.77 22.74 -12.19
C ARG A 222 -3.75 22.32 -13.24
N LEU A 223 -3.12 21.20 -13.00
CA LEU A 223 -2.21 20.55 -13.93
C LEU A 223 -3.04 19.71 -14.93
N ARG A 224 -3.40 20.30 -16.08
CA ARG A 224 -4.25 19.64 -17.07
C ARG A 224 -3.67 18.29 -17.48
N ARG A 225 -4.51 17.27 -17.50
CA ARG A 225 -4.14 15.94 -17.93
C ARG A 225 -4.02 15.88 -19.46
N PRO A 226 -2.88 15.44 -20.03
CA PRO A 226 -2.75 15.22 -21.47
C PRO A 226 -3.69 14.11 -21.95
N PRO A 227 -4.13 14.12 -23.21
CA PRO A 227 -5.01 13.10 -23.78
C PRO A 227 -4.34 11.71 -23.79
N SER A 228 -3.05 11.64 -24.10
CA SER A 228 -2.28 10.40 -24.11
C SER A 228 -0.80 10.63 -23.77
N TYR A 229 -0.06 9.54 -23.52
CA TYR A 229 1.41 9.60 -23.39
C TYR A 229 2.10 10.08 -24.67
N GLY A 230 1.49 9.89 -25.85
CA GLY A 230 2.03 10.39 -27.10
C GLY A 230 2.01 11.91 -27.27
N ASP A 231 1.16 12.60 -26.47
CA ASP A 231 0.99 14.06 -26.55
C ASP A 231 1.92 14.84 -25.61
N ILE A 232 2.83 14.17 -24.92
CA ILE A 232 3.81 14.80 -24.02
C ILE A 232 5.24 14.63 -24.54
N ILE A 233 6.20 15.31 -23.91
CA ILE A 233 7.60 15.22 -24.30
C ILE A 233 8.12 13.78 -24.21
N VAL A 234 8.98 13.38 -25.14
CA VAL A 234 9.48 12.00 -25.29
C VAL A 234 10.05 11.43 -23.98
N LYS A 235 10.78 12.25 -23.22
CA LYS A 235 11.37 11.87 -21.94
C LYS A 235 10.33 11.33 -20.92
N GLN A 236 9.07 11.77 -20.97
CA GLN A 236 8.03 11.42 -20.03
C GLN A 236 7.00 10.42 -20.60
N GLN A 237 7.14 10.02 -21.86
CA GLN A 237 6.23 9.04 -22.49
C GLN A 237 6.41 7.63 -21.90
N ASP A 238 7.62 7.33 -21.42
CA ASP A 238 8.03 6.00 -20.95
C ASP A 238 8.09 5.90 -19.41
N ILE A 239 7.07 6.43 -18.74
CA ILE A 239 6.98 6.29 -17.28
C ILE A 239 6.76 4.82 -16.90
N GLU A 240 7.57 4.32 -15.97
CA GLU A 240 7.57 2.93 -15.55
C GLU A 240 6.38 2.63 -14.61
N LEU A 241 5.76 1.45 -14.75
CA LEU A 241 4.72 0.96 -13.85
C LEU A 241 5.18 0.94 -12.38
N GLY A 242 6.41 0.45 -12.15
CA GLY A 242 6.98 0.42 -10.80
C GLY A 242 7.08 1.81 -10.16
N LEU A 243 7.41 2.85 -10.95
CA LEU A 243 7.45 4.24 -10.47
C LEU A 243 6.05 4.80 -10.20
N ALA A 244 5.07 4.51 -11.05
CA ALA A 244 3.69 4.92 -10.83
C ALA A 244 3.13 4.32 -9.53
N VAL A 245 3.40 3.04 -9.27
CA VAL A 245 3.02 2.36 -8.02
C VAL A 245 3.81 2.91 -6.83
N ALA A 246 5.10 3.20 -6.99
CA ALA A 246 5.91 3.82 -5.93
C ALA A 246 5.42 5.23 -5.56
N ALA A 247 4.93 6.02 -6.53
CA ALA A 247 4.28 7.30 -6.25
C ALA A 247 3.00 7.12 -5.44
N SER A 248 2.17 6.14 -5.84
CA SER A 248 0.93 5.78 -5.14
C SER A 248 1.17 5.27 -3.71
N ALA A 249 2.31 4.62 -3.46
CA ALA A 249 2.70 4.07 -2.15
C ALA A 249 3.77 4.91 -1.43
N GLY A 250 3.96 6.14 -1.86
CA GLY A 250 4.98 7.06 -1.35
C GLY A 250 4.55 7.79 -0.08
N VAL A 251 4.44 7.09 1.05
CA VAL A 251 4.00 7.66 2.34
C VAL A 251 4.85 8.86 2.74
N PRO A 252 4.23 10.05 2.98
CA PRO A 252 4.95 11.25 3.38
C PRO A 252 5.80 11.04 4.64
N GLY A 253 7.02 11.57 4.63
CA GLY A 253 7.99 11.41 5.74
C GLY A 253 8.82 10.12 5.67
N ILE A 254 8.30 9.03 5.11
CA ILE A 254 9.04 7.77 4.92
C ILE A 254 9.74 7.77 3.56
N PHE A 255 9.02 8.16 2.52
CA PHE A 255 9.53 8.24 1.14
C PHE A 255 9.65 9.69 0.67
N ASN A 256 10.62 9.94 -0.21
CA ASN A 256 10.70 11.19 -0.91
C ASN A 256 9.56 11.27 -1.94
N PRO A 257 8.94 12.43 -2.19
CA PRO A 257 8.00 12.59 -3.28
C PRO A 257 8.61 12.12 -4.61
N LEU A 258 7.86 11.38 -5.41
CA LEU A 258 8.26 11.10 -6.78
C LEU A 258 8.16 12.39 -7.59
N ALA A 259 9.24 12.75 -8.30
CA ALA A 259 9.31 13.98 -9.03
C ALA A 259 9.25 13.75 -10.54
N ILE A 260 8.33 14.44 -11.24
CA ILE A 260 8.25 14.49 -12.70
C ILE A 260 8.60 15.91 -13.15
N SER A 261 9.75 16.06 -13.83
CA SER A 261 10.23 17.35 -14.34
C SER A 261 9.88 17.50 -15.82
N ASP A 262 9.85 18.75 -16.28
CA ASP A 262 9.71 19.11 -17.71
C ASP A 262 8.37 18.67 -18.36
N LEU A 263 7.36 18.32 -17.58
CA LEU A 263 6.03 17.96 -18.10
C LEU A 263 5.14 19.21 -18.33
N TYR A 264 5.37 20.27 -17.57
CA TYR A 264 4.63 21.54 -17.65
C TYR A 264 5.59 22.70 -17.82
N PRO A 265 5.11 23.87 -18.37
CA PRO A 265 5.93 25.07 -18.56
C PRO A 265 6.37 25.67 -17.19
N ASP A 266 7.13 26.75 -17.26
CA ASP A 266 7.55 27.60 -16.15
C ASP A 266 8.33 26.87 -15.03
N GLY A 267 9.03 25.77 -15.38
CA GLY A 267 9.82 25.00 -14.42
C GLY A 267 9.00 24.26 -13.38
N ILE A 268 7.69 24.08 -13.58
CA ILE A 268 6.84 23.28 -12.70
C ILE A 268 7.38 21.84 -12.64
N ARG A 269 7.78 21.44 -11.45
CA ARG A 269 8.17 20.08 -11.13
C ARG A 269 7.04 19.44 -10.34
N VAL A 270 6.37 18.45 -10.93
CA VAL A 270 5.31 17.71 -10.25
C VAL A 270 5.92 16.87 -9.13
N GLN A 271 5.36 16.96 -7.93
CA GLN A 271 5.79 16.22 -6.75
C GLN A 271 4.62 15.35 -6.27
N LEU A 272 4.81 14.03 -6.33
CA LEU A 272 3.77 13.06 -6.02
C LEU A 272 4.08 12.32 -4.72
N VAL A 273 3.06 12.16 -3.89
CA VAL A 273 3.08 11.37 -2.66
C VAL A 273 1.93 10.36 -2.69
N ASP A 274 1.85 9.53 -1.64
CA ASP A 274 0.83 8.49 -1.47
C ASP A 274 -0.58 8.99 -1.81
N GLY A 275 -1.30 8.16 -2.56
CA GLY A 275 -2.69 8.46 -2.94
C GLY A 275 -3.62 8.57 -1.75
N GLY A 276 -3.28 7.90 -0.64
CA GLY A 276 -4.05 7.94 0.60
C GLY A 276 -4.12 9.32 1.27
N VAL A 277 -3.26 10.26 0.90
CA VAL A 277 -3.37 11.66 1.36
C VAL A 277 -4.63 12.33 0.81
N HIS A 278 -5.07 11.97 -0.41
CA HIS A 278 -6.26 12.53 -1.05
C HIS A 278 -7.49 11.62 -0.87
N ASP A 279 -7.38 10.33 -1.18
CA ASP A 279 -8.44 9.32 -1.11
C ASP A 279 -7.82 7.94 -0.89
N ASN A 280 -7.87 7.44 0.35
CA ASN A 280 -7.18 6.20 0.70
C ASN A 280 -7.93 4.94 0.29
N GLN A 281 -9.22 5.02 -0.01
CA GLN A 281 -10.04 3.91 -0.47
C GLN A 281 -10.07 3.79 -2.00
N GLY A 282 -9.72 4.84 -2.73
CA GLY A 282 -9.81 4.87 -4.18
C GLY A 282 -11.23 5.02 -4.73
N ILE A 283 -12.17 5.43 -3.89
CA ILE A 283 -13.61 5.59 -4.23
C ILE A 283 -13.78 6.65 -5.30
N ARG A 284 -13.09 7.78 -5.16
CA ARG A 284 -13.21 8.90 -6.09
C ARG A 284 -12.86 8.48 -7.53
N GLY A 285 -11.90 7.58 -7.68
CA GLY A 285 -11.53 7.01 -8.97
C GLY A 285 -12.69 6.34 -9.68
N LEU A 286 -13.47 5.56 -8.96
CA LEU A 286 -14.63 4.84 -9.50
C LEU A 286 -15.78 5.80 -9.85
N LEU A 287 -16.02 6.79 -9.00
CA LEU A 287 -17.05 7.81 -9.23
C LEU A 287 -16.76 8.66 -10.49
N ASP A 288 -15.49 9.06 -10.67
CA ASP A 288 -15.08 9.88 -11.82
C ASP A 288 -15.15 9.11 -13.17
N VAL A 289 -15.18 7.79 -13.16
CA VAL A 289 -15.36 6.92 -14.35
C VAL A 289 -16.81 6.44 -14.47
N ASP A 290 -17.71 7.00 -13.66
CA ASP A 290 -19.14 6.70 -13.68
C ASP A 290 -19.47 5.22 -13.40
N CYS A 291 -18.78 4.60 -12.45
CA CYS A 291 -19.18 3.31 -11.91
C CYS A 291 -20.50 3.45 -11.15
N LYS A 292 -21.35 2.42 -11.22
CA LYS A 292 -22.66 2.38 -10.56
C LYS A 292 -22.82 1.21 -9.59
N ARG A 293 -21.86 0.29 -9.56
CA ARG A 293 -21.74 -0.82 -8.62
C ARG A 293 -20.35 -0.80 -8.05
N PHE A 294 -20.23 -0.97 -6.73
CA PHE A 294 -18.97 -0.77 -6.03
C PHE A 294 -18.64 -1.98 -5.15
N VAL A 295 -17.45 -2.54 -5.33
CA VAL A 295 -16.81 -3.42 -4.37
C VAL A 295 -15.64 -2.64 -3.77
N ILE A 296 -15.72 -2.33 -2.49
CA ILE A 296 -14.72 -1.51 -1.79
C ILE A 296 -14.05 -2.37 -0.73
N SER A 297 -12.75 -2.57 -0.88
CA SER A 297 -11.91 -3.28 0.08
C SER A 297 -11.03 -2.29 0.83
N ASP A 298 -11.35 -2.04 2.08
CA ASP A 298 -10.62 -1.11 2.95
C ASP A 298 -9.79 -1.85 4.02
N ALA A 299 -8.53 -2.05 3.72
CA ALA A 299 -7.55 -2.58 4.67
C ALA A 299 -6.57 -1.53 5.17
N SER A 300 -6.90 -0.24 5.05
CA SER A 300 -6.08 0.86 5.55
C SER A 300 -5.98 0.89 7.08
N GLY A 301 -6.94 0.27 7.76
CA GLY A 301 -7.13 0.36 9.20
C GLY A 301 -7.82 1.66 9.61
N GLN A 302 -8.39 1.66 10.80
CA GLN A 302 -8.90 2.86 11.44
C GLN A 302 -7.80 3.51 12.29
N MET A 303 -7.94 4.80 12.53
CA MET A 303 -7.09 5.50 13.48
C MET A 303 -7.22 4.86 14.86
N GLU A 304 -6.09 4.50 15.47
CA GLU A 304 -6.08 3.97 16.84
C GLU A 304 -6.36 5.09 17.87
N ASN A 305 -7.11 4.74 18.90
CA ASN A 305 -7.31 5.64 20.02
C ASN A 305 -6.06 5.68 20.89
N GLU A 306 -5.67 6.87 21.31
CA GLU A 306 -4.57 7.10 22.26
C GLU A 306 -5.15 7.72 23.53
N PRO A 307 -5.06 7.04 24.69
CA PRO A 307 -5.56 7.60 25.95
C PRO A 307 -4.83 8.87 26.39
N ASP A 308 -3.53 8.98 26.07
CA ASP A 308 -2.65 10.12 26.40
C ASP A 308 -1.77 10.46 25.19
N PRO A 309 -2.31 11.21 24.20
CA PRO A 309 -1.57 11.57 23.02
C PRO A 309 -0.46 12.58 23.34
N GLY A 310 0.72 12.35 22.73
CA GLY A 310 1.86 13.25 22.92
C GLY A 310 1.60 14.67 22.43
N THR A 311 2.12 15.67 23.15
CA THR A 311 1.89 17.11 22.92
C THR A 311 2.98 17.81 22.09
N GLY A 312 4.10 17.12 21.82
CA GLY A 312 5.22 17.68 21.05
C GLY A 312 4.96 17.73 19.55
N LEU A 313 5.68 18.58 18.84
CA LEU A 313 5.56 18.77 17.38
C LEU A 313 5.62 17.46 16.59
N LEU A 314 6.55 16.57 16.94
CA LEU A 314 6.76 15.28 16.27
C LEU A 314 5.63 14.26 16.55
N SER A 315 4.82 14.48 17.59
CA SER A 315 3.64 13.67 17.90
C SER A 315 2.37 14.27 17.30
N VAL A 316 2.19 15.59 17.45
CA VAL A 316 0.96 16.29 17.04
C VAL A 316 0.81 16.33 15.52
N LEU A 317 1.87 16.63 14.75
CA LEU A 317 1.76 16.74 13.29
C LEU A 317 1.34 15.42 12.61
N PRO A 318 2.00 14.27 12.86
CA PRO A 318 1.57 13.01 12.28
C PRO A 318 0.16 12.62 12.73
N ARG A 319 -0.19 12.87 14.02
CA ARG A 319 -1.51 12.57 14.57
C ARG A 319 -2.59 13.40 13.89
N SER A 320 -2.36 14.69 13.70
CA SER A 320 -3.29 15.60 13.00
C SER A 320 -3.51 15.17 11.56
N ASN A 321 -2.44 14.78 10.84
CA ASN A 321 -2.56 14.24 9.49
C ASN A 321 -3.40 12.96 9.45
N THR A 322 -3.20 12.05 10.41
CA THR A 322 -4.00 10.81 10.52
C THR A 322 -5.48 11.13 10.76
N ILE A 323 -5.80 12.12 11.60
CA ILE A 323 -7.17 12.59 11.84
C ILE A 323 -7.79 13.12 10.54
N LEU A 324 -7.07 13.95 9.78
CA LEU A 324 -7.55 14.49 8.50
C LEU A 324 -7.85 13.37 7.49
N MET A 325 -6.96 12.39 7.36
CA MET A 325 -7.18 11.23 6.48
C MET A 325 -8.38 10.38 6.93
N ALA A 326 -8.58 10.20 8.24
CA ALA A 326 -9.74 9.50 8.78
C ALA A 326 -11.05 10.24 8.45
N ARG A 327 -11.05 11.58 8.56
CA ARG A 327 -12.21 12.43 8.21
C ARG A 327 -12.56 12.33 6.73
N VAL A 328 -11.58 12.38 5.83
CA VAL A 328 -11.83 12.20 4.37
C VAL A 328 -12.48 10.84 4.12
N ARG A 329 -11.93 9.76 4.70
CA ARG A 329 -12.49 8.41 4.60
C ARG A 329 -13.95 8.33 5.07
N GLU A 330 -14.23 8.87 6.25
CA GLU A 330 -15.59 8.88 6.83
C GLU A 330 -16.58 9.63 5.92
N GLU A 331 -16.21 10.79 5.42
CA GLU A 331 -17.08 11.61 4.56
C GLU A 331 -17.37 10.93 3.22
N GLU A 332 -16.36 10.36 2.56
CA GLU A 332 -16.55 9.67 1.28
C GLU A 332 -17.41 8.40 1.44
N LEU A 333 -17.18 7.62 2.49
CA LEU A 333 -18.01 6.44 2.78
C LEU A 333 -19.44 6.85 3.16
N PHE A 334 -19.62 7.88 3.99
CA PHE A 334 -20.93 8.38 4.37
C PHE A 334 -21.72 8.83 3.14
N GLN A 335 -21.10 9.61 2.25
CA GLN A 335 -21.75 10.05 1.01
C GLN A 335 -22.17 8.87 0.13
N LEU A 336 -21.35 7.82 0.06
CA LEU A 336 -21.62 6.67 -0.79
C LEU A 336 -22.66 5.72 -0.19
N LEU A 337 -22.56 5.43 1.12
CA LEU A 337 -23.40 4.45 1.80
C LEU A 337 -24.76 5.03 2.20
N GLU A 338 -24.80 6.25 2.75
CA GLU A 338 -26.01 6.85 3.31
C GLU A 338 -26.78 7.70 2.30
N ARG A 339 -26.07 8.42 1.42
CA ARG A 339 -26.68 9.32 0.43
C ARG A 339 -26.69 8.76 -0.98
N GLY A 340 -25.92 7.71 -1.24
CA GLY A 340 -25.84 7.09 -2.55
C GLY A 340 -26.99 6.11 -2.80
N SER A 341 -27.48 6.07 -4.04
CA SER A 341 -28.44 5.05 -4.50
C SER A 341 -27.76 3.85 -5.15
N HIS A 342 -26.47 3.69 -4.93
CA HIS A 342 -25.66 2.68 -5.61
C HIS A 342 -25.49 1.40 -4.78
N PRO A 343 -25.47 0.22 -5.42
CA PRO A 343 -25.03 -1.02 -4.78
C PRO A 343 -23.58 -0.93 -4.34
N VAL A 344 -23.31 -1.12 -3.03
CA VAL A 344 -21.97 -1.08 -2.44
C VAL A 344 -21.75 -2.30 -1.58
N ALA A 345 -20.78 -3.15 -1.94
CA ALA A 345 -20.20 -4.14 -1.06
C ALA A 345 -18.97 -3.53 -0.38
N PHE A 346 -19.04 -3.34 0.92
CA PHE A 346 -17.98 -2.69 1.69
C PHE A 346 -17.38 -3.62 2.73
N LEU A 347 -16.05 -3.79 2.66
CA LEU A 347 -15.28 -4.66 3.55
C LEU A 347 -14.17 -3.86 4.22
N HIS A 348 -13.95 -4.10 5.51
CA HIS A 348 -12.86 -3.45 6.24
C HIS A 348 -12.33 -4.32 7.38
N THR A 349 -11.05 -4.20 7.69
CA THR A 349 -10.33 -5.05 8.67
C THR A 349 -10.87 -5.02 10.10
N ARG A 350 -11.72 -4.08 10.45
CA ARG A 350 -12.36 -3.98 11.80
C ARG A 350 -13.84 -4.37 11.79
N ARG A 351 -14.33 -4.94 10.71
CA ARG A 351 -15.72 -5.42 10.65
C ARG A 351 -15.95 -6.49 11.72
N GLY A 352 -17.10 -6.43 12.39
CA GLY A 352 -17.43 -7.33 13.49
C GLY A 352 -16.80 -6.97 14.85
N LEU A 353 -16.00 -5.89 14.93
CA LEU A 353 -15.53 -5.34 16.19
C LEU A 353 -16.48 -4.23 16.67
N SER A 354 -16.80 -4.24 17.95
CA SER A 354 -17.64 -3.21 18.57
C SER A 354 -16.81 -1.99 18.95
N ALA A 355 -17.38 -0.80 18.78
CA ALA A 355 -16.85 0.42 19.37
C ALA A 355 -17.10 0.41 20.88
N THR A 356 -16.14 0.90 21.67
CA THR A 356 -16.28 1.02 23.13
C THR A 356 -16.47 2.50 23.47
N ALA A 357 -17.63 2.83 24.03
CA ALA A 357 -17.86 4.14 24.63
C ALA A 357 -17.24 4.19 26.02
N ILE A 358 -16.50 5.26 26.32
CA ILE A 358 -15.90 5.51 27.63
C ILE A 358 -16.68 6.62 28.30
N SER A 359 -17.29 6.32 29.45
CA SER A 359 -18.04 7.29 30.23
C SER A 359 -17.13 8.24 31.01
N TRP A 360 -17.61 9.44 31.29
CA TRP A 360 -16.93 10.42 32.15
C TRP A 360 -16.92 9.99 33.60
N ILE A 361 -16.10 10.60 34.42
CA ILE A 361 -16.06 10.41 35.85
C ILE A 361 -17.14 11.31 36.51
N GLY A 362 -18.05 10.68 37.23
CA GLY A 362 -19.11 11.36 37.98
C GLY A 362 -18.60 12.07 39.25
N PRO A 363 -19.49 12.83 39.93
CA PRO A 363 -19.13 13.56 41.18
C PRO A 363 -18.65 12.64 42.32
N ASP A 364 -19.00 11.37 42.28
CA ASP A 364 -18.59 10.33 43.23
C ASP A 364 -17.22 9.71 42.90
N GLY A 365 -16.53 10.20 41.86
CA GLY A 365 -15.24 9.68 41.41
C GLY A 365 -15.32 8.34 40.66
N ARG A 366 -16.51 7.91 40.27
CA ARG A 366 -16.73 6.68 39.49
C ARG A 366 -17.18 6.99 38.06
N PRO A 367 -16.95 6.07 37.10
CA PRO A 367 -17.50 6.21 35.77
C PRO A 367 -19.02 6.36 35.80
N ALA A 368 -19.56 7.40 35.21
CA ALA A 368 -20.99 7.65 35.12
C ALA A 368 -21.65 6.64 34.16
N GLU A 369 -22.86 6.19 34.48
CA GLU A 369 -23.69 5.46 33.52
C GLU A 369 -24.27 6.45 32.52
N PRO A 370 -24.04 6.24 31.19
CA PRO A 370 -24.64 7.11 30.19
C PRO A 370 -26.18 7.01 30.23
N PRO A 371 -26.90 8.09 29.91
CA PRO A 371 -28.35 8.04 29.77
C PRO A 371 -28.80 6.96 28.80
N LYS A 372 -29.92 6.30 29.07
CA LYS A 372 -30.44 5.21 28.22
C LYS A 372 -30.64 5.63 26.77
N VAL A 373 -30.90 6.90 26.50
CA VAL A 373 -31.11 7.48 25.17
C VAL A 373 -29.79 7.63 24.39
N GLU A 374 -28.66 7.73 25.08
CA GLU A 374 -27.33 7.92 24.48
C GLU A 374 -26.50 6.62 24.43
N ARG A 375 -27.09 5.49 24.86
CA ARG A 375 -26.42 4.20 24.69
C ARG A 375 -26.35 3.86 23.24
N GLU A 376 -25.13 3.81 22.71
CA GLU A 376 -24.88 3.30 21.36
C GLU A 376 -25.42 1.86 21.28
N PRO A 377 -26.18 1.51 20.22
CA PRO A 377 -26.59 0.12 20.01
C PRO A 377 -25.33 -0.75 19.91
N GLU A 378 -25.31 -1.86 20.63
CA GLU A 378 -24.26 -2.87 20.45
C GLU A 378 -24.26 -3.27 18.97
N ALA A 379 -23.13 -3.03 18.28
CA ALA A 379 -22.96 -3.51 16.92
C ALA A 379 -23.06 -5.05 16.95
N PRO A 380 -23.85 -5.66 16.06
CA PRO A 380 -23.93 -7.11 15.99
C PRO A 380 -22.52 -7.66 15.76
N SER A 381 -22.06 -8.55 16.63
CA SER A 381 -20.79 -9.25 16.42
C SER A 381 -20.99 -10.26 15.29
N GLU A 382 -20.75 -9.83 14.07
CA GLU A 382 -20.73 -10.74 12.91
C GLU A 382 -19.47 -11.58 12.99
N SER A 383 -19.64 -12.89 13.12
CA SER A 383 -18.53 -13.84 13.04
C SER A 383 -18.38 -14.33 11.60
N PHE A 384 -17.34 -13.90 10.92
CA PHE A 384 -16.95 -14.40 9.61
C PHE A 384 -16.10 -15.68 9.71
N GLN A 385 -16.39 -16.55 10.67
CA GLN A 385 -15.54 -17.68 11.04
C GLN A 385 -14.16 -17.23 11.54
N VAL A 386 -14.10 -16.08 12.19
CA VAL A 386 -12.92 -15.49 12.82
C VAL A 386 -13.27 -15.15 14.25
N ALA A 387 -12.46 -15.61 15.21
CA ALA A 387 -12.66 -15.24 16.61
C ALA A 387 -12.44 -13.72 16.78
N GLN A 388 -13.30 -13.03 17.54
CA GLN A 388 -13.27 -11.57 17.70
C GLN A 388 -11.87 -11.03 18.13
N ARG A 389 -11.20 -11.77 19.04
CA ARG A 389 -9.82 -11.43 19.46
C ARG A 389 -8.80 -11.55 18.31
N VAL A 390 -9.03 -12.47 17.37
CA VAL A 390 -8.18 -12.60 16.16
C VAL A 390 -8.45 -11.45 15.21
N GLN A 391 -9.72 -11.08 15.02
CA GLN A 391 -10.09 -9.92 14.20
C GLN A 391 -9.42 -8.63 14.71
N ASP A 392 -9.41 -8.40 16.03
CA ASP A 392 -8.71 -7.26 16.62
C ASP A 392 -7.20 -7.31 16.32
N LEU A 393 -6.55 -8.47 16.48
CA LEU A 393 -5.12 -8.62 16.16
C LEU A 393 -4.81 -8.41 14.67
N LEU A 394 -5.65 -8.93 13.76
CA LEU A 394 -5.50 -8.73 12.32
C LEU A 394 -5.62 -7.26 11.93
N SER A 395 -6.57 -6.54 12.53
CA SER A 395 -6.77 -5.11 12.29
C SER A 395 -5.56 -4.26 12.70
N ARG A 396 -4.73 -4.77 13.62
CA ARG A 396 -3.53 -4.10 14.16
C ARG A 396 -2.22 -4.55 13.50
N ILE A 397 -2.25 -5.50 12.56
CA ILE A 397 -1.05 -5.83 11.79
C ILE A 397 -0.52 -4.57 11.11
N ARG A 398 0.80 -4.37 11.14
CA ARG A 398 1.46 -3.17 10.63
C ARG A 398 1.16 -2.87 9.16
N THR A 399 1.07 -1.60 8.83
CA THR A 399 0.94 -1.09 7.46
C THR A 399 2.32 -0.79 6.89
N ASP A 400 3.12 -1.81 6.60
CA ASP A 400 4.51 -1.66 6.20
C ASP A 400 4.81 -2.43 4.89
N LEU A 401 5.98 -2.21 4.33
CA LEU A 401 6.51 -2.84 3.11
C LEU A 401 7.67 -3.80 3.43
N ASP A 402 7.75 -4.30 4.67
CA ASP A 402 8.72 -5.31 5.08
C ASP A 402 8.19 -6.75 4.82
N SER A 403 8.96 -7.76 5.22
CA SER A 403 8.56 -9.16 5.06
C SER A 403 7.37 -9.53 5.95
N PHE A 404 6.46 -10.33 5.39
CA PHE A 404 5.32 -10.96 6.08
C PHE A 404 5.54 -12.46 6.16
N THR A 405 5.16 -13.05 7.29
CA THR A 405 5.18 -14.50 7.51
C THR A 405 3.99 -15.17 6.84
N ASP A 406 4.06 -16.51 6.67
CA ASP A 406 2.92 -17.29 6.16
C ASP A 406 1.69 -17.11 7.06
N VAL A 407 1.90 -17.08 8.39
CA VAL A 407 0.82 -16.89 9.37
C VAL A 407 0.14 -15.53 9.19
N GLU A 408 0.90 -14.44 9.08
CA GLU A 408 0.35 -13.10 8.88
C GLU A 408 -0.41 -13.00 7.54
N ALA A 409 0.21 -13.47 6.46
CA ALA A 409 -0.34 -13.36 5.11
C ALA A 409 -1.62 -14.19 4.94
N TYR A 410 -1.58 -15.47 5.35
CA TYR A 410 -2.73 -16.37 5.20
C TYR A 410 -3.90 -15.96 6.09
N SER A 411 -3.62 -15.44 7.29
CA SER A 411 -4.68 -14.95 8.17
C SER A 411 -5.41 -13.75 7.57
N LEU A 412 -4.69 -12.79 7.00
CA LEU A 412 -5.29 -11.62 6.32
C LEU A 412 -6.08 -12.01 5.07
N MET A 413 -5.56 -12.95 4.27
CA MET A 413 -6.27 -13.45 3.09
C MET A 413 -7.56 -14.17 3.47
N LEU A 414 -7.51 -15.06 4.47
CA LEU A 414 -8.68 -15.83 4.90
C LEU A 414 -9.74 -14.94 5.54
N ASP A 415 -9.33 -13.96 6.33
CA ASP A 415 -10.24 -12.98 6.92
C ASP A 415 -11.08 -12.26 5.85
N ALA A 416 -10.41 -11.68 4.84
CA ALA A 416 -11.09 -11.01 3.74
C ALA A 416 -11.94 -11.97 2.89
N TYR A 417 -11.44 -13.19 2.65
CA TYR A 417 -12.16 -14.22 1.90
C TYR A 417 -13.47 -14.60 2.58
N ASN A 418 -13.45 -14.84 3.88
CA ASN A 418 -14.63 -15.19 4.65
C ASN A 418 -15.61 -14.01 4.75
N MET A 419 -15.11 -12.83 5.09
CA MET A 419 -15.89 -11.61 5.25
C MET A 419 -16.62 -11.22 3.96
N SER A 420 -15.97 -11.38 2.81
CA SER A 420 -16.54 -10.97 1.52
C SER A 420 -17.62 -11.91 0.99
N ARG A 421 -17.71 -13.16 1.49
CA ARG A 421 -18.66 -14.15 0.99
C ARG A 421 -20.11 -13.68 1.10
N ASP A 422 -20.51 -13.27 2.30
CA ASP A 422 -21.89 -12.89 2.58
C ASP A 422 -22.19 -11.49 2.04
N GLU A 423 -21.25 -10.56 2.18
CA GLU A 423 -21.37 -9.20 1.67
C GLU A 423 -21.65 -9.18 0.16
N LEU A 424 -20.87 -9.91 -0.64
CA LEU A 424 -21.03 -9.95 -2.10
C LEU A 424 -22.33 -10.65 -2.51
N ARG A 425 -22.80 -11.65 -1.74
CA ARG A 425 -24.04 -12.39 -2.03
C ARG A 425 -25.31 -11.64 -1.60
N GLN A 426 -25.21 -10.76 -0.62
CA GLN A 426 -26.34 -10.00 -0.07
C GLN A 426 -26.51 -8.65 -0.77
N THR A 427 -25.43 -8.04 -1.26
CA THR A 427 -25.49 -6.74 -1.91
C THR A 427 -26.28 -6.79 -3.20
N HIS A 428 -27.44 -6.13 -3.20
CA HIS A 428 -28.30 -6.04 -4.40
C HIS A 428 -27.52 -5.42 -5.56
N GLY A 429 -27.74 -5.91 -6.79
CA GLY A 429 -27.04 -5.44 -7.99
C GLY A 429 -25.64 -6.06 -8.18
N ILE A 430 -24.95 -6.52 -7.11
CA ILE A 430 -23.72 -7.31 -7.21
C ILE A 430 -24.08 -8.80 -7.27
N LYS A 431 -24.97 -9.27 -6.38
CA LYS A 431 -25.46 -10.65 -6.38
C LYS A 431 -26.05 -11.08 -7.75
N ASP A 432 -26.64 -10.13 -8.47
CA ASP A 432 -27.25 -10.39 -9.79
C ASP A 432 -26.21 -10.72 -10.87
N LEU A 433 -24.93 -10.45 -10.62
CA LEU A 433 -23.81 -10.82 -11.48
C LEU A 433 -23.26 -12.22 -11.18
N ILE A 434 -23.65 -12.82 -10.04
CA ILE A 434 -23.18 -14.15 -9.64
C ILE A 434 -23.94 -15.20 -10.47
N PRO A 435 -23.25 -16.10 -11.20
CA PRO A 435 -23.92 -17.14 -11.97
C PRO A 435 -24.73 -18.07 -11.06
N ALA A 436 -25.88 -18.56 -11.58
CA ALA A 436 -26.79 -19.44 -10.84
C ALA A 436 -26.13 -20.77 -10.39
N SER A 437 -25.13 -21.23 -11.12
CA SER A 437 -24.30 -22.38 -10.76
C SER A 437 -22.83 -21.95 -10.74
N PRO A 438 -22.33 -21.41 -9.63
CA PRO A 438 -20.91 -21.15 -9.50
C PRO A 438 -20.14 -22.47 -9.62
N THR A 439 -18.94 -22.40 -10.20
CA THR A 439 -18.09 -23.59 -10.39
C THR A 439 -17.88 -24.34 -9.06
N THR A 440 -18.18 -25.64 -9.07
CA THR A 440 -18.21 -26.52 -7.89
C THR A 440 -16.84 -27.03 -7.46
N ASP A 441 -15.78 -26.72 -8.21
CA ASP A 441 -14.43 -27.18 -7.87
C ASP A 441 -13.98 -26.58 -6.55
N ALA A 442 -13.54 -27.46 -5.65
CA ALA A 442 -12.99 -27.04 -4.36
C ALA A 442 -11.80 -26.09 -4.57
N PRO A 443 -11.76 -24.95 -3.87
CA PRO A 443 -10.67 -24.00 -4.02
C PRO A 443 -9.34 -24.60 -3.53
N ARG A 444 -8.26 -24.33 -4.26
CA ARG A 444 -6.90 -24.77 -3.92
C ARG A 444 -6.08 -23.69 -3.19
N TRP A 445 -6.76 -22.74 -2.55
CA TRP A 445 -6.10 -21.66 -1.82
C TRP A 445 -5.27 -22.19 -0.66
N ARG A 446 -4.00 -21.89 -0.62
CA ARG A 446 -3.09 -22.30 0.48
C ARG A 446 -3.47 -21.63 1.79
N PHE A 447 -3.95 -20.39 1.74
CA PHE A 447 -4.37 -19.68 2.93
C PHE A 447 -5.52 -20.34 3.69
N LEU A 448 -6.30 -21.25 3.08
CA LEU A 448 -7.34 -22.01 3.78
C LEU A 448 -6.77 -22.90 4.88
N THR A 449 -5.49 -23.27 4.79
CA THR A 449 -4.83 -24.11 5.80
C THR A 449 -4.73 -23.45 7.17
N ILE A 450 -4.87 -22.11 7.27
CA ILE A 450 -4.84 -21.39 8.55
C ILE A 450 -6.20 -21.35 9.27
N ALA A 451 -7.29 -21.81 8.64
CA ALA A 451 -8.65 -21.71 9.13
C ALA A 451 -8.86 -22.19 10.58
N PRO A 452 -8.30 -23.32 11.03
CA PRO A 452 -8.51 -23.78 12.41
C PRO A 452 -8.05 -22.76 13.46
N TRP A 453 -6.95 -22.06 13.20
CA TRP A 453 -6.41 -21.07 14.14
C TRP A 453 -7.17 -19.74 14.14
N LEU A 454 -7.85 -19.38 13.05
CA LEU A 454 -8.69 -18.17 13.04
C LEU A 454 -9.92 -18.34 13.95
N LEU A 455 -10.49 -19.53 13.97
CA LEU A 455 -11.69 -19.83 14.76
C LEU A 455 -11.34 -20.19 16.21
N HIS A 456 -10.29 -21.02 16.40
CA HIS A 456 -9.83 -21.50 17.68
C HIS A 456 -8.35 -21.13 17.89
N PRO A 457 -8.03 -19.85 18.19
CA PRO A 457 -6.66 -19.39 18.25
C PRO A 457 -5.89 -19.99 19.43
N THR A 458 -4.67 -20.45 19.13
CA THR A 458 -3.72 -20.93 20.12
C THR A 458 -2.77 -19.81 20.58
N PRO A 459 -2.16 -19.89 21.79
CA PRO A 459 -1.23 -18.86 22.26
C PRO A 459 -0.06 -18.59 21.31
N PRO A 460 0.56 -19.59 20.63
CA PRO A 460 1.59 -19.35 19.63
C PRO A 460 1.07 -18.53 18.42
N TYR A 461 -0.14 -18.83 17.96
CA TYR A 461 -0.77 -18.10 16.85
C TYR A 461 -1.05 -16.64 17.21
N GLU A 462 -1.69 -16.39 18.37
CA GLU A 462 -1.93 -15.02 18.84
C GLU A 462 -0.63 -14.23 19.05
N LYS A 463 0.44 -14.90 19.56
CA LYS A 463 1.75 -14.28 19.68
C LYS A 463 2.31 -13.84 18.32
N GLN A 464 2.16 -14.67 17.27
CA GLN A 464 2.58 -14.33 15.91
C GLN A 464 1.87 -13.08 15.42
N LEU A 465 0.54 -13.02 15.52
CA LEU A 465 -0.24 -11.86 15.07
C LEU A 465 0.08 -10.60 15.88
N ARG A 466 0.24 -10.72 17.22
CA ARG A 466 0.61 -9.58 18.07
C ARG A 466 1.98 -9.01 17.71
N VAL A 467 2.96 -9.86 17.41
CA VAL A 467 4.27 -9.45 16.93
C VAL A 467 4.17 -8.87 15.52
N GLY A 468 3.23 -9.35 14.70
CA GLY A 468 2.89 -8.81 13.39
C GLY A 468 2.50 -7.33 13.39
N GLY A 469 1.97 -6.82 14.51
CA GLY A 469 1.72 -5.38 14.71
C GLY A 469 2.98 -4.52 14.91
N GLN A 470 4.16 -5.12 15.10
CA GLN A 470 5.39 -4.39 15.40
C GLN A 470 6.18 -4.03 14.14
N LEU A 471 6.76 -2.81 14.11
CA LEU A 471 7.54 -2.31 12.99
C LEU A 471 9.00 -2.83 12.98
N ALA A 472 9.55 -3.19 14.15
CA ALA A 472 10.95 -3.58 14.30
C ALA A 472 11.15 -4.64 15.38
N LEU A 473 12.32 -5.28 15.37
CA LEU A 473 12.77 -6.24 16.39
C LEU A 473 11.83 -7.44 16.57
N LYS A 474 11.06 -7.80 15.54
CA LYS A 474 10.02 -8.84 15.56
C LYS A 474 10.54 -10.21 16.00
N ILE A 475 11.68 -10.63 15.43
CA ILE A 475 12.27 -11.94 15.76
C ILE A 475 12.66 -12.07 17.24
N PHE A 476 13.13 -10.98 17.86
CA PHE A 476 13.51 -10.99 19.28
C PHE A 476 12.30 -11.13 20.22
N ARG A 477 11.13 -10.65 19.78
CA ARG A 477 9.87 -10.83 20.50
C ARG A 477 9.26 -12.22 20.31
N LEU A 478 9.48 -12.82 19.12
CA LEU A 478 9.05 -14.20 18.86
C LEU A 478 9.93 -15.22 19.60
N SER A 479 11.24 -15.02 19.63
CA SER A 479 12.21 -15.96 20.17
C SER A 479 13.14 -15.29 21.17
N PRO A 480 12.84 -15.35 22.49
CA PRO A 480 13.73 -14.84 23.54
C PRO A 480 15.16 -15.43 23.48
N PRO A 481 15.37 -16.74 23.14
CA PRO A 481 16.72 -17.26 22.96
C PRO A 481 17.53 -16.53 21.89
N VAL A 482 16.92 -16.18 20.75
CA VAL A 482 17.59 -15.40 19.69
C VAL A 482 17.97 -14.02 20.21
N ALA A 483 17.10 -13.38 21.01
CA ALA A 483 17.39 -12.10 21.63
C ALA A 483 18.58 -12.20 22.58
N ALA A 484 18.61 -13.21 23.45
CA ALA A 484 19.69 -13.45 24.41
C ALA A 484 21.03 -13.68 23.72
N VAL A 485 21.07 -14.57 22.72
CA VAL A 485 22.29 -14.86 21.94
C VAL A 485 22.79 -13.59 21.23
N THR A 486 21.88 -12.84 20.58
CA THR A 486 22.26 -11.60 19.88
C THR A 486 22.82 -10.56 20.83
N LEU A 487 22.19 -10.39 22.00
CA LEU A 487 22.67 -9.45 23.02
C LEU A 487 24.05 -9.86 23.56
N THR A 488 24.26 -11.15 23.83
CA THR A 488 25.55 -11.69 24.29
C THR A 488 26.63 -11.43 23.24
N VAL A 489 26.38 -11.75 21.97
CA VAL A 489 27.32 -11.50 20.88
C VAL A 489 27.65 -10.00 20.77
N LEU A 490 26.64 -9.14 20.85
CA LEU A 490 26.84 -7.69 20.81
C LEU A 490 27.69 -7.20 21.97
N LEU A 491 27.44 -7.68 23.19
CA LEU A 491 28.24 -7.33 24.37
C LEU A 491 29.70 -7.79 24.23
N VAL A 492 29.92 -9.01 23.75
CA VAL A 492 31.28 -9.52 23.50
C VAL A 492 32.00 -8.67 22.45
N LEU A 493 31.32 -8.31 21.36
CA LEU A 493 31.89 -7.43 20.32
C LEU A 493 32.22 -6.03 20.86
N LEU A 494 31.32 -5.45 21.65
CA LEU A 494 31.55 -4.13 22.29
C LEU A 494 32.69 -4.15 23.28
N LEU A 495 32.79 -5.20 24.09
CA LEU A 495 33.91 -5.40 25.01
C LEU A 495 35.23 -5.59 24.25
N GLY A 496 35.22 -6.44 23.20
CA GLY A 496 36.39 -6.66 22.34
C GLY A 496 36.84 -5.36 21.66
N LEU A 497 35.90 -4.58 21.12
CA LEU A 497 36.18 -3.27 20.52
C LEU A 497 36.72 -2.28 21.58
N GLY A 498 36.10 -2.26 22.76
CA GLY A 498 36.58 -1.42 23.89
C GLY A 498 38.01 -1.76 24.32
N LEU A 499 38.35 -3.03 24.35
CA LEU A 499 39.70 -3.51 24.62
C LEU A 499 40.69 -3.13 23.51
N LEU A 500 40.30 -3.30 22.24
CA LEU A 500 41.13 -2.91 21.09
C LEU A 500 41.34 -1.40 20.99
N CYS A 501 40.33 -0.61 21.33
CA CYS A 501 40.38 0.84 21.30
C CYS A 501 40.83 1.47 22.64
N ARG A 502 41.23 0.66 23.63
CA ARG A 502 41.54 1.11 24.99
C ARG A 502 42.55 2.23 25.02
N GLU A 503 43.63 2.15 24.23
CA GLU A 503 44.64 3.17 24.14
C GLU A 503 44.13 4.43 23.46
N ALA A 504 43.34 4.28 22.38
CA ALA A 504 42.70 5.42 21.70
C ALA A 504 41.66 6.10 22.60
N ILE A 505 40.84 5.31 23.32
CA ILE A 505 39.88 5.84 24.30
C ILE A 505 40.60 6.51 25.46
N GLY A 506 41.68 5.94 25.97
CA GLY A 506 42.53 6.52 27.03
C GLY A 506 43.15 7.85 26.61
N SER A 507 43.66 7.92 25.38
CA SER A 507 44.19 9.16 24.80
C SER A 507 43.10 10.21 24.56
N LEU A 508 41.89 9.79 24.18
CA LEU A 508 40.74 10.69 24.01
C LEU A 508 40.20 11.22 25.34
N LEU A 509 40.17 10.38 26.38
CA LEU A 509 39.76 10.77 27.73
C LEU A 509 40.83 11.63 28.44
N SER A 510 42.10 11.43 28.11
CA SER A 510 43.21 12.27 28.62
C SER A 510 43.35 13.61 27.88
N LEU A 511 42.71 13.77 26.71
CA LEU A 511 42.56 15.07 26.07
C LEU A 511 41.70 15.96 26.99
N SER A 512 42.33 16.86 27.72
CA SER A 512 41.62 17.94 28.42
C SER A 512 40.86 18.78 27.39
N PHE A 513 39.62 18.44 27.19
CA PHE A 513 38.71 19.21 26.35
C PHE A 513 38.41 20.52 27.07
N THR A 514 39.19 21.51 26.79
CA THR A 514 38.82 22.89 27.14
C THR A 514 37.53 23.21 26.40
N VAL A 515 36.56 23.83 27.08
CA VAL A 515 35.28 24.30 26.49
C VAL A 515 35.50 25.01 25.16
N GLY A 516 36.64 25.70 25.00
CA GLY A 516 37.05 26.35 23.75
C GLY A 516 37.32 25.39 22.58
N LYS A 517 37.86 24.19 22.81
CA LYS A 517 38.09 23.19 21.75
C LYS A 517 36.77 22.55 21.32
N LEU A 518 35.86 22.28 22.27
CA LEU A 518 34.51 21.81 21.97
C LEU A 518 33.73 22.84 21.16
N LEU A 519 33.80 24.11 21.56
CA LEU A 519 33.22 25.25 20.83
C LEU A 519 33.80 25.36 19.41
N LEU A 520 35.12 25.20 19.27
CA LEU A 520 35.80 25.22 17.96
C LEU A 520 35.31 24.08 17.04
N VAL A 521 35.17 22.86 17.57
CA VAL A 521 34.61 21.70 16.81
C VAL A 521 33.17 21.96 16.43
N VAL A 522 32.34 22.47 17.33
CA VAL A 522 30.95 22.83 17.06
C VAL A 522 30.85 23.94 16.01
N ILE A 523 31.68 24.99 16.12
CA ILE A 523 31.77 26.08 15.14
C ILE A 523 32.24 25.54 13.77
N LEU A 524 33.22 24.65 13.75
CA LEU A 524 33.72 24.02 12.52
C LEU A 524 32.64 23.15 11.84
N LEU A 525 31.88 22.38 12.62
CA LEU A 525 30.74 21.59 12.14
C LEU A 525 29.59 22.48 11.65
N LEU A 526 29.31 23.59 12.33
CA LEU A 526 28.33 24.59 11.91
C LEU A 526 28.78 25.31 10.63
N LEU A 527 30.04 25.70 10.53
CA LEU A 527 30.62 26.31 9.33
C LEU A 527 30.64 25.34 8.14
N LEU A 528 30.97 24.07 8.37
CA LEU A 528 30.85 23.00 7.35
C LEU A 528 29.41 22.77 6.93
N GLY A 529 28.44 22.86 7.83
CA GLY A 529 27.00 22.78 7.54
C GLY A 529 26.43 24.02 6.84
N LEU A 530 26.99 25.21 7.14
CA LEU A 530 26.60 26.51 6.58
C LEU A 530 27.32 26.85 5.27
N ALA A 531 28.52 26.29 5.03
CA ALA A 531 29.34 26.58 3.85
C ALA A 531 28.56 26.48 2.51
N PRO A 532 27.67 25.49 2.29
CA PRO A 532 26.86 25.42 1.06
C PRO A 532 25.75 26.48 0.97
N ARG A 533 25.30 27.02 2.13
CA ARG A 533 24.30 28.10 2.18
C ARG A 533 24.96 29.46 1.98
N LEU A 534 26.13 29.66 2.56
CA LEU A 534 26.95 30.87 2.41
C LEU A 534 27.50 30.98 0.98
N SER A 535 27.95 29.90 0.35
CA SER A 535 28.40 29.92 -1.06
C SER A 535 27.29 30.30 -2.06
N ARG A 536 26.04 29.95 -1.75
CA ARG A 536 24.85 30.37 -2.53
C ARG A 536 24.50 31.84 -2.29
N ALA A 537 24.61 32.32 -1.03
CA ALA A 537 24.28 33.69 -0.65
C ALA A 537 25.31 34.70 -1.18
N PHE A 538 26.58 34.31 -1.34
CA PHE A 538 27.67 35.20 -1.77
C PHE A 538 28.12 34.95 -3.23
N HIS A 539 27.39 34.15 -4.04
CA HIS A 539 27.72 33.84 -5.45
C HIS A 539 29.19 33.42 -5.69
N LEU A 540 29.83 32.80 -4.71
CA LEU A 540 31.21 32.33 -4.79
C LEU A 540 31.27 31.01 -5.59
N GLU A 541 31.15 31.10 -6.91
CA GLU A 541 31.26 29.93 -7.82
C GLU A 541 32.63 29.25 -7.74
N ALA A 542 33.66 29.95 -7.35
CA ALA A 542 35.02 29.43 -7.21
C ALA A 542 35.19 28.34 -6.11
N LEU A 543 34.26 28.23 -5.16
CA LEU A 543 34.26 27.21 -4.10
C LEU A 543 33.47 25.95 -4.48
N ARG A 544 32.89 25.89 -5.67
CA ARG A 544 32.23 24.67 -6.26
C ARG A 544 33.25 23.70 -6.84
N ARG A 545 34.38 23.48 -6.22
CA ARG A 545 35.47 22.65 -6.75
C ARG A 545 35.31 21.16 -6.40
N PRO A 546 35.98 20.26 -7.16
CA PRO A 546 35.93 18.80 -7.03
C PRO A 546 36.18 18.27 -5.60
N SER A 547 36.89 19.00 -4.76
CA SER A 547 37.19 18.66 -3.37
C SER A 547 35.95 18.59 -2.46
N GLU A 548 34.94 19.48 -2.64
CA GLU A 548 33.72 19.42 -1.87
C GLU A 548 32.84 18.22 -2.28
N PHE A 549 32.85 17.90 -3.58
CA PHE A 549 32.16 16.72 -4.10
C PHE A 549 32.81 15.45 -3.55
N ALA A 550 34.14 15.35 -3.58
CA ALA A 550 34.90 14.22 -3.04
C ALA A 550 34.69 14.04 -1.53
N LEU A 551 34.71 15.13 -0.76
CA LEU A 551 34.47 15.09 0.69
C LEU A 551 33.03 14.69 1.03
N ARG A 552 32.04 15.23 0.32
CA ARG A 552 30.63 14.82 0.46
C ARG A 552 30.41 13.36 0.08
N LEU A 553 31.11 12.90 -0.98
CA LEU A 553 31.08 11.52 -1.42
C LEU A 553 31.66 10.59 -0.33
N LEU A 554 32.83 10.93 0.22
CA LEU A 554 33.48 10.18 1.30
C LEU A 554 32.63 10.15 2.59
N LEU A 555 32.09 11.31 3.01
CA LEU A 555 31.23 11.40 4.20
C LEU A 555 29.90 10.62 4.05
N ARG A 556 29.48 10.31 2.83
CA ARG A 556 28.26 9.52 2.54
C ARG A 556 28.57 8.08 2.19
N ALA A 557 29.75 7.77 1.66
CA ALA A 557 30.13 6.42 1.27
C ALA A 557 30.25 5.47 2.48
N ILE A 558 30.85 5.92 3.57
CA ILE A 558 31.00 5.11 4.79
C ILE A 558 29.64 4.78 5.43
N PRO A 559 28.76 5.77 5.74
CA PRO A 559 27.42 5.45 6.24
C PRO A 559 26.60 4.57 5.28
N SER A 560 26.74 4.79 3.97
CA SER A 560 26.08 3.98 2.94
C SER A 560 26.53 2.53 2.96
N ALA A 561 27.84 2.27 3.06
CA ALA A 561 28.40 0.93 3.16
C ALA A 561 27.99 0.23 4.46
N LEU A 562 28.04 0.95 5.59
CA LEU A 562 27.60 0.44 6.89
C LEU A 562 26.11 0.11 6.90
N ALA A 563 25.27 0.97 6.33
CA ALA A 563 23.83 0.70 6.15
C ALA A 563 23.59 -0.55 5.33
N SER A 564 24.28 -0.70 4.18
CA SER A 564 24.18 -1.89 3.35
C SER A 564 24.65 -3.16 4.06
N ALA A 565 25.73 -3.09 4.83
CA ALA A 565 26.22 -4.21 5.65
C ALA A 565 25.22 -4.62 6.73
N PHE A 566 24.64 -3.64 7.43
CA PHE A 566 23.58 -3.89 8.42
C PHE A 566 22.34 -4.51 7.78
N VAL A 567 21.91 -3.99 6.64
CA VAL A 567 20.76 -4.54 5.88
C VAL A 567 21.06 -5.96 5.41
N TRP A 568 22.25 -6.22 4.91
CA TRP A 568 22.66 -7.55 4.51
C TRP A 568 22.59 -8.53 5.69
N LEU A 569 23.14 -8.15 6.85
CA LEU A 569 23.07 -8.94 8.08
C LEU A 569 21.61 -9.19 8.51
N HIS A 570 20.77 -8.15 8.47
CA HIS A 570 19.35 -8.25 8.78
C HIS A 570 18.64 -9.26 7.87
N LEU A 571 18.80 -9.13 6.56
CA LEU A 571 18.16 -10.00 5.56
C LEU A 571 18.65 -11.44 5.63
N THR A 572 19.94 -11.66 5.92
CA THR A 572 20.54 -13.01 5.92
C THR A 572 20.28 -13.79 7.20
N ILE A 573 20.12 -13.12 8.34
CA ILE A 573 19.96 -13.76 9.64
C ILE A 573 18.57 -13.47 10.22
N PHE A 574 18.29 -12.24 10.59
CA PHE A 574 17.12 -11.90 11.41
C PHE A 574 15.81 -12.08 10.66
N ASP A 575 15.76 -11.65 9.41
CA ASP A 575 14.56 -11.77 8.58
C ASP A 575 14.29 -13.23 8.20
N ARG A 576 15.33 -13.99 7.87
CA ARG A 576 15.19 -15.44 7.62
C ARG A 576 14.67 -16.20 8.83
N LEU A 577 15.19 -15.88 10.03
CA LEU A 577 14.68 -16.46 11.26
C LEU A 577 13.23 -16.05 11.52
N PHE A 578 12.88 -14.78 11.33
CA PHE A 578 11.51 -14.31 11.47
C PHE A 578 10.54 -15.07 10.55
N LEU A 579 10.86 -15.18 9.27
CA LEU A 579 10.07 -15.94 8.30
C LEU A 579 9.97 -17.43 8.64
N ARG A 580 11.07 -18.03 9.11
CA ARG A 580 11.05 -19.43 9.56
C ARG A 580 10.13 -19.66 10.76
N TYR A 581 10.22 -18.82 11.79
CA TYR A 581 9.35 -18.91 12.97
C TYR A 581 7.88 -18.62 12.65
N GLY A 582 7.60 -17.88 11.60
CA GLY A 582 6.24 -17.55 11.12
C GLY A 582 5.64 -18.55 10.13
N ARG A 583 6.22 -19.73 9.95
CA ARG A 583 5.61 -20.83 9.18
C ARG A 583 4.52 -21.51 9.98
N LEU A 584 3.50 -22.05 9.30
CA LEU A 584 2.40 -22.79 9.94
C LEU A 584 2.90 -23.96 10.79
N SER A 585 3.96 -24.66 10.36
CA SER A 585 4.55 -25.77 11.10
C SER A 585 5.03 -25.42 12.52
N HIS A 586 5.21 -24.15 12.83
CA HIS A 586 5.62 -23.66 14.14
C HIS A 586 4.44 -23.30 15.06
N LEU A 587 3.21 -23.39 14.57
CA LEU A 587 2.00 -23.18 15.37
C LEU A 587 1.60 -24.39 16.22
N GLY A 588 2.24 -25.55 15.96
CA GLY A 588 1.83 -26.83 16.52
C GLY A 588 0.69 -27.46 15.71
N PRO A 589 0.09 -28.54 16.20
CA PRO A 589 -1.06 -29.17 15.54
C PRO A 589 -2.24 -28.20 15.47
N PRO A 590 -3.06 -28.28 14.39
CA PRO A 590 -4.27 -27.48 14.32
C PRO A 590 -5.18 -27.77 15.53
N PRO A 591 -5.83 -26.74 16.09
CA PRO A 591 -6.83 -26.95 17.14
C PRO A 591 -7.99 -27.78 16.58
N ALA A 592 -8.57 -28.61 17.46
CA ALA A 592 -9.69 -29.49 17.13
C ALA A 592 -10.96 -28.72 16.83
#